data_90985aa9b8da3c35efad9288315d2c70
#
_entry.id   90985aa9b8da3c35efad9288315d2c70
#
_cell.length_a   1.000
_cell.length_b   1.000
_cell.length_c   1.000
_cell.angle_alpha   90.00
_cell.angle_beta   90.00
_cell.angle_gamma   90.00
#
_symmetry.space_group_name_H-M   'P 1'
#
loop_
_entity.id
_entity.type
_entity.pdbx_description
1 polymer ?
#
loop_
_entity_poly.entity_id
_entity_poly.type
_entity_poly.pdbx_seq_one_letter_code
_entity_poly.pdbx_strand_id
1 'polypeptide(L)'
;MGTEKNQANTTPIPEPSATPAIPAPSTSAGGGVTSTPPSGRGKKRAILIGILVGVLAVLVIGGVVAIKVVNSSRTPEAEVRKYLDLLASGQASAATAMVDPGVPSDQRVFLTDEAMASSTSLLVVEDVVADANEDFQTRQVSATVQVNGESFTHAFTVTKDKPTMGVLNNWTVKNSLAAQVSVDAQGYTQFTVGGVSADAPRKLVSGKPATYFFYPGVYTFTPVAPSEYVDVNTKTVAVLDGVHGGTAYSADAADVSLEATYSDKLKEAALDSAKEFLNSCASIPGNQNPDCPSALNSDAVSAISVKTMPTTLEPMDVDPGVFQGQVTFAVTYSDKSDMPGTRDVDAAVVVNVQFANDGTLKLTPEGTPDFWVGTSR
;
A
#
# COMPACT_ATOMS: atom_id res chain seq x y z
N MET A 1 -29.62 26.73 48.64
CA MET A 1 -29.84 25.98 49.88
C MET A 1 -29.12 24.64 49.75
N GLY A 2 -28.19 24.34 50.64
CA GLY A 2 -27.52 23.06 50.78
C GLY A 2 -26.03 23.06 50.38
N THR A 3 -25.23 23.70 51.21
CA THR A 3 -23.75 23.55 51.28
C THR A 3 -23.43 22.23 51.97
N GLU A 4 -22.63 21.39 51.35
CA GLU A 4 -22.00 20.27 52.08
C GLU A 4 -20.47 20.32 51.90
N LYS A 5 -19.82 20.39 53.06
CA LYS A 5 -18.39 20.50 53.26
C LYS A 5 -17.73 19.16 52.98
N ASN A 6 -16.67 19.14 52.16
CA ASN A 6 -15.78 18.00 52.05
C ASN A 6 -14.59 18.19 52.98
N GLN A 7 -14.47 17.27 53.96
CA GLN A 7 -13.38 17.22 54.92
C GLN A 7 -12.13 16.57 54.28
N ALA A 8 -11.02 17.25 54.40
CA ALA A 8 -9.70 16.73 54.11
C ALA A 8 -9.32 15.66 55.15
N ASN A 9 -9.03 14.45 54.67
CA ASN A 9 -8.49 13.38 55.49
C ASN A 9 -6.96 13.34 55.33
N THR A 10 -6.26 13.83 56.34
CA THR A 10 -4.80 13.85 56.39
C THR A 10 -4.34 12.53 57.05
N THR A 11 -3.69 11.67 56.30
CA THR A 11 -3.06 10.46 56.83
C THR A 11 -1.61 10.75 57.21
N PRO A 12 -1.13 10.35 58.42
CA PRO A 12 0.22 10.68 58.89
C PRO A 12 1.29 9.79 58.25
N ILE A 13 2.44 10.37 57.98
CA ILE A 13 3.68 9.77 57.50
C ILE A 13 4.28 8.88 58.63
N PRO A 14 4.69 7.62 58.38
CA PRO A 14 5.43 6.85 59.34
C PRO A 14 6.92 7.22 59.37
N GLU A 15 7.44 7.34 60.55
CA GLU A 15 8.83 7.61 60.95
C GLU A 15 9.77 6.44 60.53
N PRO A 16 11.05 6.70 60.20
CA PRO A 16 12.00 5.64 59.80
C PRO A 16 12.50 4.86 60.99
N SER A 17 12.34 3.54 60.96
CA SER A 17 12.85 2.58 61.92
C SER A 17 14.37 2.44 61.88
N ALA A 18 14.94 2.37 63.06
CA ALA A 18 16.35 2.35 63.36
C ALA A 18 17.09 1.10 62.83
N THR A 19 18.30 1.35 62.39
CA THR A 19 19.34 0.37 62.01
C THR A 19 19.74 -0.53 63.18
N PRO A 20 19.82 -1.90 63.03
CA PRO A 20 20.40 -2.73 64.04
C PRO A 20 21.94 -2.72 63.99
N ALA A 21 22.56 -2.57 65.18
CA ALA A 21 24.00 -2.56 65.39
C ALA A 21 24.65 -3.93 65.21
N ILE A 22 25.84 -3.91 64.61
CA ILE A 22 26.74 -5.07 64.43
C ILE A 22 27.41 -5.38 65.75
N PRO A 23 27.41 -6.62 66.26
CA PRO A 23 28.19 -6.98 67.43
C PRO A 23 29.68 -7.22 67.11
N ALA A 24 30.55 -6.67 67.89
CA ALA A 24 32.01 -6.79 67.85
C ALA A 24 32.49 -8.23 68.30
N PRO A 25 33.59 -8.74 67.74
CA PRO A 25 34.09 -10.07 68.08
C PRO A 25 34.84 -10.04 69.39
N SER A 26 34.46 -10.92 70.27
CA SER A 26 35.16 -11.19 71.56
C SER A 26 36.46 -11.98 71.30
N THR A 27 37.55 -11.42 71.76
CA THR A 27 38.87 -12.12 71.99
C THR A 27 38.81 -13.09 73.11
N SER A 28 39.13 -14.36 72.82
CA SER A 28 39.48 -15.35 73.86
C SER A 28 40.87 -15.83 73.58
N ALA A 29 41.74 -15.62 74.54
CA ALA A 29 43.10 -16.07 74.58
C ALA A 29 43.17 -17.49 75.18
N GLY A 30 44.13 -18.34 74.74
CA GLY A 30 44.64 -19.40 75.53
C GLY A 30 44.89 -20.71 74.81
N GLY A 31 46.13 -21.15 74.74
CA GLY A 31 46.52 -22.56 74.65
C GLY A 31 47.50 -22.88 73.53
N GLY A 32 48.79 -22.79 73.86
CA GLY A 32 49.88 -23.32 73.04
C GLY A 32 49.95 -24.82 73.06
N VAL A 33 50.14 -25.45 71.93
CA VAL A 33 50.72 -26.79 71.76
C VAL A 33 51.62 -26.77 70.51
N THR A 34 52.87 -27.03 70.78
CA THR A 34 53.94 -27.28 69.84
C THR A 34 53.68 -28.53 69.04
N SER A 35 53.65 -28.45 67.71
CA SER A 35 53.81 -29.57 66.82
C SER A 35 54.60 -29.22 65.55
N THR A 36 55.58 -30.05 65.35
CA THR A 36 56.61 -30.13 64.30
C THR A 36 56.09 -29.92 62.86
N PRO A 37 56.92 -29.34 61.99
CA PRO A 37 56.45 -29.05 60.58
C PRO A 37 56.49 -30.31 59.74
N PRO A 38 55.47 -30.59 58.93
CA PRO A 38 55.53 -31.56 57.87
C PRO A 38 56.10 -30.97 56.57
N SER A 39 56.89 -31.75 55.91
CA SER A 39 57.71 -31.52 54.71
C SER A 39 57.00 -30.83 53.57
N GLY A 40 57.73 -29.91 52.96
CA GLY A 40 57.29 -28.90 51.90
C GLY A 40 56.95 -29.44 50.55
N ARG A 41 56.08 -30.41 50.33
CA ARG A 41 55.56 -30.81 49.02
C ARG A 41 54.08 -30.46 48.79
N GLY A 42 53.34 -30.14 49.85
CA GLY A 42 51.90 -29.73 49.73
C GLY A 42 51.64 -28.27 49.37
N LYS A 43 52.56 -27.35 49.77
CA LYS A 43 52.36 -25.91 49.60
C LYS A 43 52.34 -25.44 48.13
N LYS A 44 53.16 -26.04 47.25
CA LYS A 44 53.19 -25.70 45.83
C LYS A 44 51.91 -26.11 45.06
N ARG A 45 51.30 -27.25 45.44
CA ARG A 45 50.04 -27.73 44.87
C ARG A 45 48.83 -26.86 45.32
N ALA A 46 48.81 -26.47 46.61
CA ALA A 46 47.72 -25.56 47.10
C ALA A 46 47.77 -24.17 46.49
N ILE A 47 48.97 -23.63 46.24
CA ILE A 47 49.13 -22.34 45.58
C ILE A 47 48.71 -22.43 44.08
N LEU A 48 49.08 -23.51 43.37
CA LEU A 48 48.68 -23.74 41.99
C LEU A 48 47.14 -23.91 41.84
N ILE A 49 46.51 -24.65 42.76
CA ILE A 49 45.05 -24.79 42.80
C ILE A 49 44.37 -23.46 43.10
N GLY A 50 44.91 -22.67 44.04
CA GLY A 50 44.40 -21.33 44.35
C GLY A 50 44.48 -20.38 43.18
N ILE A 51 45.60 -20.40 42.43
CA ILE A 51 45.74 -19.58 41.17
C ILE A 51 44.77 -20.07 40.11
N LEU A 52 44.62 -21.37 39.90
CA LEU A 52 43.69 -21.95 38.93
C LEU A 52 42.24 -21.58 39.24
N VAL A 53 41.82 -21.69 40.51
CA VAL A 53 40.50 -21.29 40.98
C VAL A 53 40.29 -19.77 40.83
N GLY A 54 41.31 -18.97 41.13
CA GLY A 54 41.28 -17.53 40.95
C GLY A 54 41.12 -17.12 39.48
N VAL A 55 41.88 -17.73 38.57
CA VAL A 55 41.75 -17.50 37.11
C VAL A 55 40.38 -17.95 36.60
N LEU A 56 39.89 -19.11 37.06
CA LEU A 56 38.55 -19.59 36.69
C LEU A 56 37.44 -18.63 37.18
N ALA A 57 37.56 -18.14 38.42
CA ALA A 57 36.62 -17.16 38.95
C ALA A 57 36.61 -15.83 38.14
N VAL A 58 37.79 -15.33 37.73
CA VAL A 58 37.91 -14.14 36.90
C VAL A 58 37.29 -14.39 35.51
N LEU A 59 37.50 -15.56 34.91
CA LEU A 59 36.90 -15.93 33.62
C LEU A 59 35.37 -16.06 33.72
N VAL A 60 34.85 -16.62 34.79
CA VAL A 60 33.40 -16.74 35.03
C VAL A 60 32.79 -15.35 35.25
N ILE A 61 33.40 -14.52 36.09
CA ILE A 61 32.89 -13.14 36.32
C ILE A 61 32.98 -12.32 35.05
N GLY A 62 34.09 -12.38 34.33
CA GLY A 62 34.26 -11.71 33.02
C GLY A 62 33.24 -12.18 31.98
N GLY A 63 32.97 -13.48 31.92
CA GLY A 63 31.94 -14.07 31.05
C GLY A 63 30.53 -13.60 31.40
N VAL A 64 30.17 -13.58 32.69
CA VAL A 64 28.84 -13.08 33.15
C VAL A 64 28.66 -11.59 32.84
N VAL A 65 29.70 -10.78 33.04
CA VAL A 65 29.67 -9.35 32.72
C VAL A 65 29.52 -9.16 31.20
N ALA A 66 30.26 -9.89 30.40
CA ALA A 66 30.14 -9.82 28.93
C ALA A 66 28.73 -10.21 28.45
N ILE A 67 28.14 -11.28 28.99
CA ILE A 67 26.77 -11.71 28.68
C ILE A 67 25.76 -10.61 29.06
N LYS A 68 25.92 -9.99 30.23
CA LYS A 68 25.01 -8.87 30.64
C LYS A 68 25.13 -7.67 29.70
N VAL A 69 26.33 -7.29 29.30
CA VAL A 69 26.56 -6.18 28.34
C VAL A 69 25.95 -6.49 26.98
N VAL A 70 26.14 -7.71 26.46
CA VAL A 70 25.53 -8.11 25.20
C VAL A 70 23.99 -8.18 25.30
N ASN A 71 23.46 -8.69 26.42
CA ASN A 71 22.01 -8.77 26.63
C ASN A 71 21.35 -7.41 26.83
N SER A 72 22.09 -6.40 27.33
CA SER A 72 21.55 -5.02 27.46
C SER A 72 21.25 -4.36 26.10
N SER A 73 21.89 -4.80 25.01
CA SER A 73 21.60 -4.38 23.63
C SER A 73 20.61 -5.29 22.90
N ARG A 74 20.22 -6.43 23.49
CA ARG A 74 19.25 -7.38 22.93
C ARG A 74 17.90 -7.21 23.63
N THR A 75 17.23 -6.12 23.31
CA THR A 75 15.93 -5.75 23.88
C THR A 75 14.82 -5.88 22.82
N PRO A 76 13.55 -5.96 23.22
CA PRO A 76 12.42 -5.94 22.27
C PRO A 76 12.45 -4.71 21.35
N GLU A 77 12.78 -3.53 21.91
CA GLU A 77 12.88 -2.26 21.17
C GLU A 77 14.02 -2.32 20.13
N ALA A 78 15.15 -2.91 20.48
CA ALA A 78 16.28 -3.06 19.56
C ALA A 78 15.90 -3.93 18.34
N GLU A 79 15.10 -4.98 18.55
CA GLU A 79 14.65 -5.84 17.45
C GLU A 79 13.61 -5.17 16.58
N VAL A 80 12.67 -4.40 17.16
CA VAL A 80 11.73 -3.56 16.39
C VAL A 80 12.49 -2.49 15.60
N ARG A 81 13.45 -1.79 16.24
CA ARG A 81 14.26 -0.77 15.56
C ARG A 81 15.02 -1.35 14.37
N LYS A 82 15.62 -2.53 14.53
CA LYS A 82 16.30 -3.23 13.44
C LYS A 82 15.36 -3.54 12.26
N TYR A 83 14.13 -3.97 12.53
CA TYR A 83 13.11 -4.18 11.51
C TYR A 83 12.76 -2.87 10.79
N LEU A 84 12.54 -1.79 11.55
CA LEU A 84 12.22 -0.48 11.00
C LEU A 84 13.40 0.13 10.22
N ASP A 85 14.64 -0.09 10.65
CA ASP A 85 15.84 0.36 9.94
C ASP A 85 15.99 -0.31 8.57
N LEU A 86 15.58 -1.59 8.45
CA LEU A 86 15.51 -2.26 7.14
C LEU A 86 14.50 -1.56 6.23
N LEU A 87 13.32 -1.21 6.73
CA LEU A 87 12.29 -0.50 5.96
C LEU A 87 12.75 0.94 5.63
N ALA A 88 13.32 1.66 6.59
CA ALA A 88 13.85 3.01 6.39
C ALA A 88 14.98 3.07 5.33
N SER A 89 15.70 1.98 5.15
CA SER A 89 16.76 1.83 4.13
C SER A 89 16.28 1.19 2.82
N GLY A 90 14.98 0.93 2.66
CA GLY A 90 14.41 0.36 1.43
C GLY A 90 14.64 -1.15 1.25
N GLN A 91 15.03 -1.87 2.32
CA GLN A 91 15.34 -3.30 2.29
C GLN A 91 14.08 -4.14 2.61
N ALA A 92 13.07 -4.04 1.75
CA ALA A 92 11.77 -4.71 1.92
C ALA A 92 11.90 -6.23 2.02
N SER A 93 12.74 -6.83 1.19
CA SER A 93 12.97 -8.28 1.18
C SER A 93 13.56 -8.79 2.49
N ALA A 94 14.53 -8.06 3.06
CA ALA A 94 15.13 -8.38 4.36
C ALA A 94 14.13 -8.17 5.51
N ALA A 95 13.32 -7.12 5.45
CA ALA A 95 12.25 -6.85 6.42
C ALA A 95 11.18 -7.96 6.37
N THR A 96 10.74 -8.39 5.19
CA THR A 96 9.80 -9.51 4.99
C THR A 96 10.36 -10.84 5.51
N ALA A 97 11.66 -11.08 5.29
CA ALA A 97 12.33 -12.28 5.82
C ALA A 97 12.46 -12.27 7.36
N MET A 98 12.57 -11.07 7.95
CA MET A 98 12.63 -10.90 9.40
C MET A 98 11.24 -11.02 10.05
N VAL A 99 10.21 -10.43 9.42
CA VAL A 99 8.82 -10.40 9.91
C VAL A 99 7.89 -10.74 8.75
N ASP A 100 7.40 -11.98 8.72
CA ASP A 100 6.44 -12.40 7.68
C ASP A 100 5.12 -11.64 7.86
N PRO A 101 4.63 -10.92 6.82
CA PRO A 101 3.37 -10.20 6.89
C PRO A 101 2.13 -11.11 6.99
N GLY A 102 2.26 -12.42 6.78
CA GLY A 102 1.16 -13.38 6.89
C GLY A 102 0.09 -13.25 5.80
N VAL A 103 0.40 -12.59 4.68
CA VAL A 103 -0.55 -12.36 3.58
C VAL A 103 -0.31 -13.32 2.40
N PRO A 104 -1.30 -13.58 1.53
CA PRO A 104 -1.14 -14.43 0.35
C PRO A 104 -0.02 -13.98 -0.58
N SER A 105 0.61 -14.92 -1.28
CA SER A 105 1.78 -14.62 -2.12
C SER A 105 1.48 -13.73 -3.33
N ASP A 106 0.28 -13.83 -3.90
CA ASP A 106 -0.22 -13.00 -4.98
C ASP A 106 -0.45 -11.54 -4.56
N GLN A 107 -0.63 -11.29 -3.27
CA GLN A 107 -0.81 -9.95 -2.70
C GLN A 107 0.52 -9.31 -2.24
N ARG A 108 1.64 -10.07 -2.25
CA ARG A 108 2.97 -9.61 -1.79
C ARG A 108 3.83 -9.01 -2.91
N VAL A 109 3.31 -8.86 -4.11
CA VAL A 109 4.05 -8.45 -5.32
C VAL A 109 4.90 -7.18 -5.08
N PHE A 110 4.41 -6.27 -4.26
CA PHE A 110 5.08 -4.98 -3.96
C PHE A 110 5.87 -4.96 -2.65
N LEU A 111 5.97 -6.08 -1.91
CA LEU A 111 6.83 -6.19 -0.73
C LEU A 111 8.28 -6.53 -1.16
N THR A 112 8.82 -5.77 -2.10
CA THR A 112 10.13 -5.97 -2.72
C THR A 112 11.00 -4.72 -2.61
N ASP A 113 12.31 -4.89 -2.66
CA ASP A 113 13.28 -3.79 -2.64
C ASP A 113 13.08 -2.86 -3.85
N GLU A 114 12.71 -3.42 -5.02
CA GLU A 114 12.45 -2.66 -6.24
C GLU A 114 11.24 -1.73 -6.10
N ALA A 115 10.11 -2.24 -5.63
CA ALA A 115 8.92 -1.43 -5.37
C ALA A 115 9.22 -0.35 -4.32
N MET A 116 9.92 -0.70 -3.24
CA MET A 116 10.24 0.23 -2.15
C MET A 116 11.25 1.30 -2.57
N ALA A 117 12.21 0.96 -3.45
CA ALA A 117 13.17 1.91 -4.01
C ALA A 117 12.51 2.99 -4.89
N SER A 118 11.31 2.73 -5.42
CA SER A 118 10.53 3.71 -6.20
C SER A 118 9.78 4.72 -5.34
N SER A 119 9.72 4.50 -4.04
CA SER A 119 9.06 5.43 -3.12
C SER A 119 9.79 6.78 -3.09
N THR A 120 9.03 7.86 -3.25
CA THR A 120 9.56 9.23 -3.15
C THR A 120 9.79 9.68 -1.70
N SER A 121 9.22 8.96 -0.72
CA SER A 121 9.44 9.18 0.70
C SER A 121 9.32 7.85 1.44
N LEU A 122 10.43 7.34 1.95
CA LEU A 122 10.47 6.19 2.85
C LEU A 122 10.14 6.62 4.28
N LEU A 123 9.86 5.64 5.14
CA LEU A 123 9.61 5.89 6.54
C LEU A 123 10.86 6.42 7.27
N VAL A 124 10.64 7.28 8.24
CA VAL A 124 11.64 7.75 9.20
C VAL A 124 11.21 7.31 10.60
N VAL A 125 12.12 6.72 11.35
CA VAL A 125 11.85 6.26 12.72
C VAL A 125 12.06 7.43 13.69
N GLU A 126 10.98 7.84 14.36
CA GLU A 126 11.04 8.94 15.35
C GLU A 126 11.31 8.39 16.75
N ASP A 127 10.54 7.37 17.20
CA ASP A 127 10.67 6.79 18.54
C ASP A 127 10.30 5.31 18.55
N VAL A 128 10.90 4.55 19.50
CA VAL A 128 10.60 3.14 19.72
C VAL A 128 10.67 2.86 21.22
N VAL A 129 9.52 2.58 21.83
CA VAL A 129 9.37 2.40 23.28
C VAL A 129 8.62 1.11 23.59
N ALA A 130 9.15 0.28 24.49
CA ALA A 130 8.40 -0.86 25.01
C ALA A 130 7.44 -0.41 26.11
N ASP A 131 6.26 -1.01 26.13
CA ASP A 131 5.31 -0.80 27.23
C ASP A 131 5.88 -1.30 28.55
N ALA A 132 5.51 -0.63 29.64
CA ALA A 132 5.93 -0.97 31.00
C ALA A 132 5.32 -2.29 31.52
N ASN A 133 4.70 -3.09 30.66
CA ASN A 133 4.07 -4.35 31.03
C ASN A 133 5.11 -5.40 31.47
N GLU A 134 4.84 -6.09 32.57
CA GLU A 134 5.75 -7.03 33.21
C GLU A 134 5.74 -8.46 32.62
N ASP A 135 5.05 -8.71 31.51
CA ASP A 135 5.11 -10.02 30.87
C ASP A 135 6.52 -10.27 30.30
N PHE A 136 7.21 -11.25 30.87
CA PHE A 136 8.57 -11.61 30.47
C PHE A 136 8.63 -12.37 29.14
N GLN A 137 7.52 -12.89 28.62
CA GLN A 137 7.46 -13.68 27.39
C GLN A 137 6.99 -12.88 26.19
N THR A 138 6.08 -11.93 26.39
CA THR A 138 5.50 -11.09 25.33
C THR A 138 5.57 -9.64 25.74
N ARG A 139 6.04 -8.78 24.83
CA ARG A 139 6.13 -7.34 25.02
C ARG A 139 5.40 -6.63 23.91
N GLN A 140 4.72 -5.55 24.24
CA GLN A 140 4.26 -4.57 23.25
C GLN A 140 5.33 -3.49 23.13
N VAL A 141 5.66 -3.14 21.89
CA VAL A 141 6.61 -2.09 21.55
C VAL A 141 5.92 -1.13 20.62
N SER A 142 5.70 0.08 21.08
CA SER A 142 5.13 1.17 20.28
C SER A 142 6.24 1.88 19.51
N ALA A 143 6.11 1.97 18.20
CA ALA A 143 7.01 2.73 17.36
C ALA A 143 6.26 3.89 16.69
N THR A 144 6.79 5.10 16.85
CA THR A 144 6.35 6.28 16.11
C THR A 144 7.24 6.45 14.90
N VAL A 145 6.63 6.47 13.74
CA VAL A 145 7.29 6.61 12.44
C VAL A 145 6.62 7.71 11.62
N GLN A 146 7.36 8.30 10.69
CA GLN A 146 6.88 9.37 9.82
C GLN A 146 7.07 8.98 8.36
N VAL A 147 6.08 9.28 7.51
CA VAL A 147 6.15 9.18 6.05
C VAL A 147 5.66 10.49 5.46
N ASN A 148 6.46 11.13 4.62
CA ASN A 148 6.09 12.38 3.93
C ASN A 148 5.57 13.49 4.88
N GLY A 149 6.11 13.55 6.10
CA GLY A 149 5.70 14.55 7.10
C GLY A 149 4.48 14.15 7.94
N GLU A 150 3.87 13.02 7.69
CA GLU A 150 2.76 12.48 8.48
C GLU A 150 3.27 11.40 9.42
N SER A 151 3.09 11.61 10.75
CA SER A 151 3.52 10.67 11.79
C SER A 151 2.37 9.80 12.24
N PHE A 152 2.65 8.52 12.45
CA PHE A 152 1.73 7.54 13.02
C PHE A 152 2.45 6.60 13.99
N THR A 153 1.70 5.95 14.86
CA THR A 153 2.24 5.00 15.85
C THR A 153 1.70 3.61 15.59
N HIS A 154 2.61 2.63 15.47
CA HIS A 154 2.28 1.22 15.32
C HIS A 154 2.72 0.42 16.56
N ALA A 155 1.87 -0.49 17.02
CA ALA A 155 2.15 -1.37 18.15
C ALA A 155 2.65 -2.74 17.67
N PHE A 156 3.90 -3.05 17.96
CA PHE A 156 4.51 -4.33 17.66
C PHE A 156 4.38 -5.31 18.83
N THR A 157 3.95 -6.52 18.55
CA THR A 157 4.01 -7.64 19.49
C THR A 157 5.34 -8.35 19.33
N VAL A 158 6.15 -8.40 20.37
CA VAL A 158 7.48 -9.02 20.38
C VAL A 158 7.51 -10.13 21.39
N THR A 159 7.86 -11.34 20.98
CA THR A 159 7.93 -12.53 21.85
C THR A 159 9.36 -12.92 22.12
N LYS A 160 9.61 -13.41 23.33
CA LYS A 160 10.90 -13.94 23.73
C LYS A 160 11.03 -15.38 23.28
N ASP A 161 12.05 -15.65 22.48
CA ASP A 161 12.39 -16.99 22.02
C ASP A 161 13.42 -17.66 22.94
N LYS A 162 13.77 -18.91 22.63
CA LYS A 162 14.83 -19.62 23.32
C LYS A 162 16.14 -18.84 23.20
N PRO A 163 16.88 -18.64 24.30
CA PRO A 163 18.15 -17.93 24.29
C PRO A 163 19.13 -18.54 23.30
N THR A 164 19.75 -17.70 22.47
CA THR A 164 20.85 -18.11 21.59
C THR A 164 22.06 -18.53 22.47
N MET A 165 22.69 -19.68 22.16
CA MET A 165 23.76 -20.29 22.96
C MET A 165 23.37 -20.51 24.44
N GLY A 166 22.06 -20.55 24.74
CA GLY A 166 21.54 -20.79 26.09
C GLY A 166 21.63 -19.60 27.06
N VAL A 167 22.22 -18.47 26.68
CA VAL A 167 22.50 -17.33 27.57
C VAL A 167 22.17 -15.95 26.95
N LEU A 168 22.08 -15.84 25.64
CA LEU A 168 21.81 -14.56 24.95
C LEU A 168 20.34 -14.40 24.66
N ASN A 169 19.75 -13.29 25.10
CA ASN A 169 18.35 -12.97 24.81
C ASN A 169 18.09 -13.00 23.31
N ASN A 170 16.93 -13.55 22.94
CA ASN A 170 16.44 -13.61 21.57
C ASN A 170 14.99 -13.17 21.56
N TRP A 171 14.65 -12.21 20.71
CA TRP A 171 13.32 -11.64 20.57
C TRP A 171 12.89 -11.73 19.10
N THR A 172 11.59 -11.95 18.87
CA THR A 172 11.00 -12.02 17.53
C THR A 172 9.80 -11.09 17.43
N VAL A 173 9.80 -10.20 16.46
CA VAL A 173 8.65 -9.36 16.10
C VAL A 173 7.61 -10.23 15.39
N LYS A 174 6.33 -10.13 15.78
CA LYS A 174 5.26 -11.02 15.31
C LYS A 174 4.31 -10.38 14.29
N ASN A 175 4.21 -9.08 14.23
CA ASN A 175 3.35 -8.38 13.28
C ASN A 175 4.18 -7.44 12.41
N SER A 176 3.85 -7.44 11.13
CA SER A 176 4.51 -6.64 10.10
C SER A 176 3.86 -5.25 10.00
N LEU A 177 4.62 -4.29 9.48
CA LEU A 177 4.14 -2.95 9.14
C LEU A 177 3.57 -2.88 7.69
N ALA A 178 3.38 -4.02 7.03
CA ALA A 178 2.80 -4.06 5.69
C ALA A 178 1.34 -3.62 5.73
N ALA A 179 1.01 -2.57 4.98
CA ALA A 179 -0.32 -1.97 4.89
C ALA A 179 -1.03 -2.41 3.61
N GLN A 180 -2.35 -2.58 3.69
CA GLN A 180 -3.18 -2.97 2.57
C GLN A 180 -3.48 -1.77 1.67
N VAL A 181 -3.41 -1.99 0.35
CA VAL A 181 -3.81 -1.04 -0.68
C VAL A 181 -4.82 -1.71 -1.60
N SER A 182 -5.97 -1.07 -1.78
CA SER A 182 -6.99 -1.49 -2.74
C SER A 182 -6.81 -0.73 -4.05
N VAL A 183 -6.73 -1.44 -5.17
CA VAL A 183 -6.58 -0.84 -6.50
C VAL A 183 -7.81 -1.17 -7.35
N ASP A 184 -8.52 -0.14 -7.80
CA ASP A 184 -9.60 -0.24 -8.79
C ASP A 184 -9.14 0.45 -10.07
N ALA A 185 -9.06 -0.29 -11.18
CA ALA A 185 -8.63 0.23 -12.45
C ALA A 185 -9.77 0.15 -13.47
N GLN A 186 -10.17 1.30 -13.99
CA GLN A 186 -11.20 1.40 -15.02
C GLN A 186 -10.53 1.61 -16.39
N GLY A 187 -10.72 0.63 -17.29
CA GLY A 187 -10.13 0.68 -18.64
C GLY A 187 -8.69 0.20 -18.73
N TYR A 188 -8.12 -0.27 -17.64
CA TYR A 188 -6.79 -0.92 -17.59
C TYR A 188 -6.90 -2.32 -16.99
N THR A 189 -6.00 -3.22 -17.40
CA THR A 189 -5.91 -4.58 -16.84
C THR A 189 -4.66 -4.77 -15.98
N GLN A 190 -3.69 -3.88 -16.08
CA GLN A 190 -2.43 -3.95 -15.37
C GLN A 190 -1.95 -2.54 -14.95
N PHE A 191 -1.16 -2.51 -13.90
CA PHE A 191 -0.42 -1.32 -13.47
C PHE A 191 0.97 -1.68 -12.98
N THR A 192 1.83 -0.68 -12.83
CA THR A 192 3.17 -0.82 -12.28
C THR A 192 3.40 0.14 -11.13
N VAL A 193 4.26 -0.29 -10.18
CA VAL A 193 4.85 0.57 -9.16
C VAL A 193 6.34 0.30 -9.14
N GLY A 194 7.16 1.30 -9.50
CA GLY A 194 8.61 1.18 -9.56
C GLY A 194 9.13 0.12 -10.55
N GLY A 195 8.37 -0.18 -11.61
CA GLY A 195 8.73 -1.23 -12.58
C GLY A 195 8.15 -2.62 -12.24
N VAL A 196 7.68 -2.85 -11.02
CA VAL A 196 7.01 -4.08 -10.63
C VAL A 196 5.57 -4.04 -11.14
N SER A 197 5.16 -5.04 -11.92
CA SER A 197 3.82 -5.13 -12.53
C SER A 197 2.86 -5.97 -11.70
N ALA A 198 1.60 -5.58 -11.68
CA ALA A 198 0.51 -6.35 -11.11
C ALA A 198 -0.77 -6.22 -11.93
N ASP A 199 -1.65 -7.21 -11.80
CA ASP A 199 -2.96 -7.19 -12.44
C ASP A 199 -3.92 -6.26 -11.69
N ALA A 200 -4.77 -5.56 -12.44
CA ALA A 200 -5.77 -4.68 -11.89
C ALA A 200 -7.15 -5.03 -12.47
N PRO A 201 -7.79 -6.11 -12.02
CA PRO A 201 -9.11 -6.47 -12.49
C PRO A 201 -10.10 -5.37 -12.11
N ARG A 202 -10.92 -4.98 -13.07
CA ARG A 202 -11.97 -3.98 -12.88
C ARG A 202 -12.95 -4.44 -11.78
N LYS A 203 -13.18 -3.61 -10.77
CA LYS A 203 -14.11 -3.88 -9.66
C LYS A 203 -15.52 -4.24 -10.15
N LEU A 204 -16.01 -3.57 -11.21
CA LEU A 204 -17.32 -3.85 -11.81
C LEU A 204 -17.41 -5.24 -12.44
N VAL A 205 -16.28 -5.81 -12.89
CA VAL A 205 -16.22 -7.14 -13.49
C VAL A 205 -15.98 -8.22 -12.44
N SER A 206 -15.05 -7.97 -11.51
CA SER A 206 -14.66 -8.93 -10.45
C SER A 206 -15.53 -8.83 -9.19
N GLY A 207 -16.29 -7.74 -9.01
CA GLY A 207 -17.07 -7.41 -7.80
C GLY A 207 -16.22 -6.90 -6.64
N LYS A 208 -14.87 -6.93 -6.77
CA LYS A 208 -13.93 -6.48 -5.73
C LYS A 208 -12.72 -5.79 -6.37
N PRO A 209 -12.14 -4.75 -5.73
CA PRO A 209 -10.86 -4.20 -6.15
C PRO A 209 -9.74 -5.24 -5.97
N ALA A 210 -8.65 -5.09 -6.72
CA ALA A 210 -7.42 -5.82 -6.44
C ALA A 210 -6.83 -5.34 -5.11
N THR A 211 -6.28 -6.27 -4.33
CA THR A 211 -5.70 -5.96 -3.03
C THR A 211 -4.23 -6.36 -3.01
N TYR A 212 -3.37 -5.42 -2.65
CA TYR A 212 -1.93 -5.61 -2.53
C TYR A 212 -1.43 -5.05 -1.20
N PHE A 213 -0.24 -5.48 -0.79
CA PHE A 213 0.40 -4.98 0.42
C PHE A 213 1.69 -4.23 0.06
N PHE A 214 1.90 -3.13 0.77
CA PHE A 214 3.07 -2.25 0.65
C PHE A 214 3.63 -1.97 2.05
N TYR A 215 4.91 -1.72 2.13
CA TYR A 215 5.47 -1.07 3.31
C TYR A 215 5.21 0.44 3.25
N PRO A 216 5.18 1.14 4.40
CA PRO A 216 4.94 2.58 4.43
C PRO A 216 5.90 3.37 3.53
N GLY A 217 5.33 4.27 2.73
CA GLY A 217 6.05 5.06 1.75
C GLY A 217 5.11 5.80 0.81
N VAL A 218 5.64 6.62 -0.08
CA VAL A 218 4.87 7.34 -1.10
C VAL A 218 5.13 6.73 -2.47
N TYR A 219 4.12 6.13 -3.06
CA TYR A 219 4.23 5.35 -4.30
C TYR A 219 3.44 5.96 -5.43
N THR A 220 3.98 5.86 -6.65
CA THR A 220 3.29 6.23 -7.87
C THR A 220 2.83 4.98 -8.60
N PHE A 221 1.51 4.88 -8.76
CA PHE A 221 0.82 3.83 -9.50
C PHE A 221 0.70 4.28 -10.95
N THR A 222 1.26 3.52 -11.87
CA THR A 222 1.26 3.81 -13.31
C THR A 222 0.50 2.71 -14.01
N PRO A 223 -0.72 2.98 -14.52
CA PRO A 223 -1.45 1.98 -15.29
C PRO A 223 -0.75 1.69 -16.61
N VAL A 224 -0.94 0.47 -17.13
CA VAL A 224 -0.44 0.07 -18.44
C VAL A 224 -1.54 0.29 -19.45
N ALA A 225 -1.33 1.22 -20.40
CA ALA A 225 -2.30 1.50 -21.46
C ALA A 225 -2.51 0.23 -22.32
N PRO A 226 -3.76 -0.23 -22.51
CA PRO A 226 -4.05 -1.40 -23.33
C PRO A 226 -3.85 -1.14 -24.83
N SER A 227 -3.85 0.14 -25.25
CA SER A 227 -3.65 0.59 -26.63
C SER A 227 -3.24 2.05 -26.68
N GLU A 228 -2.85 2.54 -27.86
CA GLU A 228 -2.52 3.95 -28.11
C GLU A 228 -3.73 4.90 -28.05
N TYR A 229 -4.94 4.36 -27.92
CA TYR A 229 -6.19 5.09 -27.82
C TYR A 229 -6.58 5.45 -26.40
N VAL A 230 -5.78 5.02 -25.40
CA VAL A 230 -6.01 5.25 -23.98
C VAL A 230 -4.78 5.90 -23.37
N ASP A 231 -4.99 7.05 -22.73
CA ASP A 231 -3.94 7.77 -22.02
C ASP A 231 -3.64 7.18 -20.65
N VAL A 232 -2.40 7.32 -20.21
CA VAL A 232 -1.93 6.86 -18.90
C VAL A 232 -2.03 7.98 -17.87
N ASN A 233 -2.88 7.80 -16.87
CA ASN A 233 -3.02 8.70 -15.73
C ASN A 233 -2.39 8.08 -14.49
N THR A 234 -1.23 8.58 -14.06
CA THR A 234 -0.57 8.13 -12.85
C THR A 234 -1.24 8.65 -11.59
N LYS A 235 -1.21 7.85 -10.52
CA LYS A 235 -1.71 8.25 -9.19
C LYS A 235 -0.61 8.09 -8.15
N THR A 236 -0.29 9.14 -7.42
CA THR A 236 0.65 9.08 -6.29
C THR A 236 -0.13 9.04 -4.98
N VAL A 237 0.19 8.06 -4.12
CA VAL A 237 -0.51 7.81 -2.86
C VAL A 237 0.51 7.57 -1.74
N ALA A 238 0.27 8.15 -0.56
CA ALA A 238 0.99 7.82 0.65
C ALA A 238 0.36 6.56 1.27
N VAL A 239 1.17 5.53 1.45
CA VAL A 239 0.80 4.33 2.21
C VAL A 239 1.38 4.49 3.60
N LEU A 240 0.50 4.51 4.59
CA LEU A 240 0.83 4.65 6.01
C LEU A 240 0.59 3.32 6.73
N ASP A 241 0.28 3.37 8.02
CA ASP A 241 -0.11 2.19 8.77
C ASP A 241 -1.55 1.78 8.42
N GLY A 242 -1.78 0.52 8.08
CA GLY A 242 -3.12 -0.04 7.85
C GLY A 242 -3.91 -0.33 9.12
N VAL A 243 -3.38 0.01 10.30
CA VAL A 243 -4.00 -0.29 11.61
C VAL A 243 -4.23 1.00 12.38
N HIS A 244 -5.31 1.72 12.09
CA HIS A 244 -5.80 2.75 13.01
C HIS A 244 -6.71 2.10 14.08
N GLY A 245 -6.29 2.17 15.35
CA GLY A 245 -7.16 1.88 16.50
C GLY A 245 -7.29 0.43 16.93
N GLY A 246 -6.33 -0.45 16.67
CA GLY A 246 -6.23 -1.76 17.37
C GLY A 246 -7.23 -2.82 16.98
N THR A 247 -7.99 -2.65 15.92
CA THR A 247 -8.82 -3.70 15.30
C THR A 247 -8.26 -4.07 13.93
N ALA A 248 -8.02 -5.36 13.71
CA ALA A 248 -7.32 -5.95 12.58
C ALA A 248 -7.98 -5.76 11.18
N TYR A 249 -8.93 -4.87 11.05
CA TYR A 249 -9.56 -4.46 9.80
C TYR A 249 -9.93 -2.99 9.91
N SER A 250 -8.96 -2.12 9.71
CA SER A 250 -9.22 -0.69 9.59
C SER A 250 -9.74 -0.39 8.19
N ALA A 251 -10.77 0.44 8.13
CA ALA A 251 -11.40 0.93 6.91
C ALA A 251 -10.53 1.92 6.10
N ASP A 252 -9.28 2.12 6.52
CA ASP A 252 -8.34 3.09 5.94
C ASP A 252 -7.24 2.41 5.10
N ALA A 253 -7.56 1.29 4.44
CA ALA A 253 -6.76 0.83 3.32
C ALA A 253 -6.66 1.97 2.30
N ALA A 254 -5.45 2.29 1.86
CA ALA A 254 -5.29 3.28 0.81
C ALA A 254 -6.03 2.80 -0.44
N ASP A 255 -7.02 3.59 -0.88
CA ASP A 255 -7.77 3.29 -2.10
C ASP A 255 -7.14 4.03 -3.28
N VAL A 256 -6.77 3.29 -4.31
CA VAL A 256 -6.21 3.81 -5.55
C VAL A 256 -7.21 3.58 -6.67
N SER A 257 -7.78 4.66 -7.19
CA SER A 257 -8.59 4.63 -8.41
C SER A 257 -7.75 5.09 -9.59
N LEU A 258 -7.62 4.21 -10.59
CA LEU A 258 -6.95 4.46 -11.87
C LEU A 258 -8.03 4.52 -12.96
N GLU A 259 -8.28 5.70 -13.50
CA GLU A 259 -9.30 5.92 -14.51
C GLU A 259 -8.66 6.18 -15.87
N ALA A 260 -9.07 5.41 -16.88
CA ALA A 260 -8.65 5.63 -18.25
C ALA A 260 -9.31 6.88 -18.84
N THR A 261 -8.51 7.69 -19.53
CA THR A 261 -9.00 8.75 -20.40
C THR A 261 -8.67 8.41 -21.84
N TYR A 262 -9.42 8.99 -22.77
CA TYR A 262 -9.22 8.70 -24.18
C TYR A 262 -8.26 9.69 -24.82
N SER A 263 -7.30 9.16 -25.59
CA SER A 263 -6.30 9.94 -26.30
C SER A 263 -6.92 10.72 -27.47
N ASP A 264 -6.18 11.69 -27.96
CA ASP A 264 -6.60 12.43 -29.18
C ASP A 264 -6.69 11.51 -30.39
N LYS A 265 -5.91 10.41 -30.44
CA LYS A 265 -6.04 9.39 -31.49
C LYS A 265 -7.40 8.69 -31.49
N LEU A 266 -8.00 8.44 -30.31
CA LEU A 266 -9.36 7.90 -30.25
C LEU A 266 -10.37 8.89 -30.81
N LYS A 267 -10.24 10.17 -30.46
CA LYS A 267 -11.15 11.23 -30.97
C LYS A 267 -11.05 11.40 -32.49
N GLU A 268 -9.83 11.32 -33.03
CA GLU A 268 -9.61 11.32 -34.49
C GLU A 268 -10.25 10.08 -35.14
N ALA A 269 -10.04 8.89 -34.62
CA ALA A 269 -10.64 7.65 -35.13
C ALA A 269 -12.18 7.70 -35.05
N ALA A 270 -12.75 8.23 -33.97
CA ALA A 270 -14.19 8.43 -33.82
C ALA A 270 -14.74 9.42 -34.87
N LEU A 271 -14.03 10.52 -35.12
CA LEU A 271 -14.41 11.50 -36.14
C LEU A 271 -14.38 10.90 -37.55
N ASP A 272 -13.39 10.10 -37.87
CA ASP A 272 -13.27 9.43 -39.16
C ASP A 272 -14.38 8.40 -39.36
N SER A 273 -14.70 7.59 -38.34
CA SER A 273 -15.86 6.69 -38.36
C SER A 273 -17.18 7.43 -38.55
N ALA A 274 -17.34 8.59 -37.87
CA ALA A 274 -18.53 9.44 -38.06
C ALA A 274 -18.64 9.92 -39.50
N LYS A 275 -17.55 10.42 -40.10
CA LYS A 275 -17.54 10.89 -41.50
C LYS A 275 -17.86 9.77 -42.49
N GLU A 276 -17.30 8.59 -42.30
CA GLU A 276 -17.58 7.41 -43.13
C GLU A 276 -19.07 7.04 -43.07
N PHE A 277 -19.61 6.93 -41.85
CA PHE A 277 -21.02 6.65 -41.63
C PHE A 277 -21.93 7.69 -42.28
N LEU A 278 -21.67 9.02 -42.08
CA LEU A 278 -22.44 10.09 -42.66
C LEU A 278 -22.41 10.11 -44.20
N ASN A 279 -21.25 9.78 -44.77
CA ASN A 279 -21.13 9.60 -46.23
C ASN A 279 -21.96 8.40 -46.73
N SER A 280 -22.03 7.32 -45.95
CA SER A 280 -22.90 6.19 -46.29
C SER A 280 -24.38 6.57 -46.26
N CYS A 281 -24.81 7.36 -45.25
CA CYS A 281 -26.17 7.89 -45.19
C CYS A 281 -26.52 8.85 -46.34
N ALA A 282 -25.52 9.53 -46.91
CA ALA A 282 -25.72 10.41 -48.09
C ALA A 282 -25.80 9.64 -49.43
N SER A 283 -25.72 8.32 -49.40
CA SER A 283 -25.85 7.47 -50.60
C SER A 283 -27.24 6.82 -50.68
N ILE A 284 -27.66 6.43 -51.92
CA ILE A 284 -28.89 5.66 -52.15
C ILE A 284 -28.44 4.27 -52.66
N PRO A 285 -28.77 3.14 -51.97
CA PRO A 285 -29.74 2.99 -50.88
C PRO A 285 -29.15 3.09 -49.45
N GLY A 286 -27.95 3.62 -49.24
CA GLY A 286 -27.33 3.74 -47.92
C GLY A 286 -28.14 4.53 -46.89
N ASN A 287 -28.93 5.49 -47.37
CA ASN A 287 -29.88 6.28 -46.57
C ASN A 287 -30.97 5.45 -45.88
N GLN A 288 -31.16 4.18 -46.27
CA GLN A 288 -32.12 3.24 -45.65
C GLN A 288 -31.58 2.57 -44.39
N ASN A 289 -30.32 2.81 -44.01
CA ASN A 289 -29.81 2.36 -42.74
C ASN A 289 -30.63 2.97 -41.59
N PRO A 290 -31.17 2.15 -40.65
CA PRO A 290 -32.03 2.64 -39.57
C PRO A 290 -31.33 3.63 -38.61
N ASP A 291 -30.00 3.63 -38.57
CA ASP A 291 -29.18 4.53 -37.75
C ASP A 291 -28.97 5.92 -38.43
N CYS A 292 -29.30 6.06 -39.75
CA CYS A 292 -29.31 7.33 -40.43
C CYS A 292 -30.52 8.19 -40.03
N PRO A 293 -30.46 9.54 -40.24
CA PRO A 293 -31.59 10.40 -39.94
C PRO A 293 -32.85 9.95 -40.69
N SER A 294 -33.95 9.80 -40.01
CA SER A 294 -35.19 9.28 -40.57
C SER A 294 -35.72 10.12 -41.74
N ALA A 295 -35.41 11.43 -41.75
CA ALA A 295 -35.77 12.34 -42.85
C ALA A 295 -35.08 11.98 -44.17
N LEU A 296 -33.99 11.21 -44.16
CA LEU A 296 -33.29 10.74 -45.36
C LEU A 296 -33.96 9.48 -45.96
N ASN A 297 -34.72 8.73 -45.15
CA ASN A 297 -35.30 7.44 -45.49
C ASN A 297 -36.75 7.59 -46.02
N SER A 298 -36.94 8.37 -47.05
CA SER A 298 -38.23 8.55 -47.71
C SER A 298 -38.14 8.14 -49.18
N ASP A 299 -39.16 7.44 -49.67
CA ASP A 299 -39.27 7.06 -51.08
C ASP A 299 -39.29 8.26 -52.02
N ALA A 300 -39.62 9.44 -51.48
CA ALA A 300 -39.62 10.70 -52.26
C ALA A 300 -38.22 11.33 -52.37
N VAL A 301 -37.20 10.79 -51.66
CA VAL A 301 -35.83 11.32 -51.74
C VAL A 301 -35.20 10.87 -53.06
N SER A 302 -34.70 11.80 -53.83
CA SER A 302 -34.06 11.59 -55.14
C SER A 302 -32.55 11.83 -55.13
N ALA A 303 -32.06 12.69 -54.24
CA ALA A 303 -30.63 12.92 -54.02
C ALA A 303 -30.35 13.39 -52.61
N ILE A 304 -29.19 13.00 -52.07
CA ILE A 304 -28.69 13.42 -50.79
C ILE A 304 -27.21 13.81 -50.95
N SER A 305 -26.81 14.88 -50.29
CA SER A 305 -25.39 15.23 -50.14
C SER A 305 -25.15 15.80 -48.76
N VAL A 306 -23.95 15.57 -48.23
CA VAL A 306 -23.53 16.21 -46.97
C VAL A 306 -23.14 17.66 -47.27
N LYS A 307 -23.84 18.62 -46.67
CA LYS A 307 -23.56 20.04 -46.80
C LYS A 307 -22.51 20.51 -45.80
N THR A 308 -22.62 20.04 -44.56
CA THR A 308 -21.67 20.36 -43.49
C THR A 308 -21.30 19.08 -42.73
N MET A 309 -20.02 18.74 -42.73
CA MET A 309 -19.47 17.64 -41.95
C MET A 309 -19.00 18.15 -40.56
N PRO A 310 -19.07 17.36 -39.50
CA PRO A 310 -18.40 17.68 -38.25
C PRO A 310 -16.88 17.76 -38.47
N THR A 311 -16.25 18.77 -37.91
CA THR A 311 -14.77 18.91 -37.87
C THR A 311 -14.17 18.40 -36.58
N THR A 312 -14.98 18.37 -35.52
CA THR A 312 -14.64 17.80 -34.19
C THR A 312 -15.85 17.07 -33.66
N LEU A 313 -15.61 16.16 -32.75
CA LEU A 313 -16.62 15.52 -31.92
C LEU A 313 -16.36 15.91 -30.47
N GLU A 314 -17.41 16.27 -29.75
CA GLU A 314 -17.35 16.61 -28.34
C GLU A 314 -17.76 15.40 -27.48
N PRO A 315 -17.01 15.05 -26.41
CA PRO A 315 -17.44 14.02 -25.49
C PRO A 315 -18.69 14.46 -24.73
N MET A 316 -19.57 13.54 -24.42
CA MET A 316 -20.72 13.84 -23.56
C MET A 316 -20.32 13.85 -22.08
N ASP A 317 -20.77 14.85 -21.33
CA ASP A 317 -20.46 15.00 -19.89
C ASP A 317 -20.90 13.79 -19.04
N VAL A 318 -21.96 13.11 -19.48
CA VAL A 318 -22.57 11.98 -18.74
C VAL A 318 -21.85 10.65 -19.02
N ASP A 319 -21.25 10.52 -20.20
CA ASP A 319 -20.53 9.32 -20.62
C ASP A 319 -19.36 9.71 -21.55
N PRO A 320 -18.14 9.72 -21.04
CA PRO A 320 -16.96 10.10 -21.82
C PRO A 320 -16.66 9.13 -22.99
N GLY A 321 -17.30 7.95 -23.03
CA GLY A 321 -17.23 7.01 -24.15
C GLY A 321 -18.18 7.34 -25.28
N VAL A 322 -18.96 8.42 -25.17
CA VAL A 322 -19.93 8.87 -26.19
C VAL A 322 -19.50 10.23 -26.72
N PHE A 323 -19.34 10.31 -28.04
CA PHE A 323 -18.99 11.54 -28.75
C PHE A 323 -20.14 11.99 -29.63
N GLN A 324 -20.30 13.29 -29.79
CA GLN A 324 -21.31 13.83 -30.68
C GLN A 324 -20.80 15.00 -31.54
N GLY A 325 -21.39 15.15 -32.74
CA GLY A 325 -21.10 16.25 -33.65
C GLY A 325 -22.34 16.63 -34.48
N GLN A 326 -22.31 17.80 -35.04
CA GLN A 326 -23.42 18.29 -35.88
C GLN A 326 -23.14 18.06 -37.37
N VAL A 327 -24.16 17.65 -38.11
CA VAL A 327 -24.13 17.42 -39.54
C VAL A 327 -25.35 18.09 -40.21
N THR A 328 -25.16 18.65 -41.38
CA THR A 328 -26.27 19.16 -42.24
C THR A 328 -26.24 18.40 -43.56
N PHE A 329 -27.35 17.80 -43.94
CA PHE A 329 -27.56 17.19 -45.25
C PHE A 329 -28.38 18.14 -46.13
N ALA A 330 -28.05 18.23 -47.40
CA ALA A 330 -28.93 18.78 -48.42
C ALA A 330 -29.67 17.62 -49.08
N VAL A 331 -31.00 17.57 -48.90
CA VAL A 331 -31.88 16.50 -49.37
C VAL A 331 -32.81 17.04 -50.45
N THR A 332 -32.78 16.40 -51.63
CA THR A 332 -33.67 16.71 -52.72
C THR A 332 -34.82 15.72 -52.79
N TYR A 333 -36.02 16.25 -52.68
CA TYR A 333 -37.28 15.50 -52.80
C TYR A 333 -37.81 15.58 -54.21
N SER A 334 -38.25 14.47 -54.76
CA SER A 334 -38.83 14.37 -56.10
C SER A 334 -40.20 15.02 -56.16
N ASP A 335 -40.74 15.26 -57.41
CA ASP A 335 -42.08 15.81 -57.65
C ASP A 335 -43.22 14.94 -57.09
N LYS A 336 -42.94 13.72 -56.63
CA LYS A 336 -43.89 12.85 -55.93
C LYS A 336 -44.06 13.24 -54.45
N SER A 337 -43.24 14.13 -53.92
CA SER A 337 -43.35 14.64 -52.57
C SER A 337 -44.40 15.74 -52.48
N ASP A 338 -45.09 15.86 -51.34
CA ASP A 338 -46.00 16.99 -51.05
C ASP A 338 -45.27 18.34 -51.07
N MET A 339 -43.95 18.32 -50.94
CA MET A 339 -43.10 19.49 -51.00
C MET A 339 -41.80 19.19 -51.76
N PRO A 340 -41.80 19.20 -53.08
CA PRO A 340 -40.61 18.97 -53.91
C PRO A 340 -39.54 20.04 -53.74
N GLY A 341 -38.30 19.69 -54.08
CA GLY A 341 -37.15 20.59 -53.99
C GLY A 341 -36.12 20.22 -52.98
N THR A 342 -35.06 21.00 -52.85
CA THR A 342 -33.93 20.72 -51.91
C THR A 342 -34.13 21.46 -50.60
N ARG A 343 -33.87 20.74 -49.47
CA ARG A 343 -33.94 21.30 -48.12
C ARG A 343 -32.76 20.80 -47.30
N ASP A 344 -32.40 21.61 -46.32
CA ASP A 344 -31.41 21.26 -45.31
C ASP A 344 -32.06 20.39 -44.22
N VAL A 345 -31.40 19.32 -43.88
CA VAL A 345 -31.75 18.42 -42.77
C VAL A 345 -30.58 18.39 -41.80
N ASP A 346 -30.80 18.99 -40.64
CA ASP A 346 -29.80 18.97 -39.55
C ASP A 346 -29.99 17.73 -38.67
N ALA A 347 -28.88 17.11 -38.25
CA ALA A 347 -28.85 15.98 -37.34
C ALA A 347 -27.60 16.03 -36.46
N ALA A 348 -27.65 15.35 -35.32
CA ALA A 348 -26.47 15.10 -34.53
C ALA A 348 -25.99 13.65 -34.76
N VAL A 349 -24.74 13.48 -35.17
CA VAL A 349 -24.08 12.16 -35.19
C VAL A 349 -23.61 11.83 -33.81
N VAL A 350 -23.80 10.58 -33.39
CA VAL A 350 -23.36 10.03 -32.11
C VAL A 350 -22.46 8.85 -32.39
N VAL A 351 -21.29 8.81 -31.73
CA VAL A 351 -20.30 7.75 -31.80
C VAL A 351 -20.13 7.18 -30.42
N ASN A 352 -20.45 5.90 -30.24
CA ASN A 352 -20.28 5.18 -28.97
C ASN A 352 -19.07 4.25 -29.07
N VAL A 353 -18.14 4.42 -28.15
CA VAL A 353 -17.01 3.51 -27.95
C VAL A 353 -17.53 2.16 -27.44
N GLN A 354 -17.08 1.08 -28.05
CA GLN A 354 -17.42 -0.26 -27.61
C GLN A 354 -16.35 -0.80 -26.63
N PHE A 355 -16.81 -1.54 -25.62
CA PHE A 355 -15.94 -2.13 -24.59
C PHE A 355 -15.94 -3.65 -24.66
N ALA A 356 -14.80 -4.26 -24.39
CA ALA A 356 -14.65 -5.68 -24.17
C ALA A 356 -15.20 -6.10 -22.80
N ASN A 357 -15.34 -7.39 -22.57
CA ASN A 357 -15.90 -7.94 -21.32
C ASN A 357 -15.05 -7.61 -20.07
N ASP A 358 -13.76 -7.37 -20.25
CA ASP A 358 -12.84 -6.97 -19.19
C ASP A 358 -12.88 -5.45 -18.92
N GLY A 359 -13.71 -4.70 -19.67
CA GLY A 359 -13.88 -3.26 -19.56
C GLY A 359 -12.82 -2.42 -20.27
N THR A 360 -11.92 -3.06 -21.02
CA THR A 360 -11.00 -2.34 -21.90
C THR A 360 -11.69 -1.90 -23.20
N LEU A 361 -11.06 -0.96 -23.92
CA LEU A 361 -11.49 -0.55 -25.24
C LEU A 361 -11.52 -1.76 -26.19
N LYS A 362 -12.64 -2.00 -26.85
CA LYS A 362 -12.75 -3.05 -27.86
C LYS A 362 -12.10 -2.60 -29.16
N LEU A 363 -11.21 -3.42 -29.67
CA LEU A 363 -10.56 -3.20 -30.97
C LEU A 363 -11.09 -4.17 -32.02
N THR A 364 -11.12 -3.72 -33.28
CA THR A 364 -11.36 -4.55 -34.44
C THR A 364 -10.17 -5.50 -34.70
N PRO A 365 -10.27 -6.50 -35.57
CA PRO A 365 -9.13 -7.36 -35.94
C PRO A 365 -7.94 -6.57 -36.53
N GLU A 366 -8.20 -5.41 -37.10
CA GLU A 366 -7.20 -4.50 -37.68
C GLU A 366 -6.49 -3.65 -36.61
N GLY A 367 -6.95 -3.71 -35.35
CA GLY A 367 -6.39 -2.96 -34.22
C GLY A 367 -6.92 -1.55 -34.08
N THR A 368 -7.99 -1.18 -34.81
CA THR A 368 -8.69 0.09 -34.66
C THR A 368 -9.82 -0.02 -33.64
N PRO A 369 -10.23 1.09 -32.97
CA PRO A 369 -11.35 1.06 -32.06
C PRO A 369 -12.65 0.64 -32.72
N ASP A 370 -13.42 -0.21 -32.04
CA ASP A 370 -14.76 -0.59 -32.48
C ASP A 370 -15.76 0.46 -32.00
N PHE A 371 -16.52 1.04 -32.95
CA PHE A 371 -17.50 2.05 -32.67
C PHE A 371 -18.90 1.63 -33.15
N TRP A 372 -19.89 1.97 -32.35
CA TRP A 372 -21.24 2.12 -32.91
C TRP A 372 -21.46 3.58 -33.32
N VAL A 373 -21.92 3.80 -34.52
CA VAL A 373 -22.18 5.14 -35.04
C VAL A 373 -23.64 5.24 -35.51
N GLY A 374 -24.30 6.30 -35.09
CA GLY A 374 -25.68 6.57 -35.47
C GLY A 374 -26.02 8.07 -35.37
N THR A 375 -27.26 8.42 -35.65
CA THR A 375 -27.76 9.77 -35.44
C THR A 375 -28.78 9.80 -34.31
N SER A 376 -28.79 10.89 -33.54
CA SER A 376 -29.84 11.11 -32.55
C SER A 376 -31.17 11.36 -33.26
N ARG A 377 -32.20 10.69 -32.77
CA ARG A 377 -33.57 10.88 -33.25
C ARG A 377 -34.18 12.15 -32.71
#